data_0605c14f6fc99e9890443a629e115a27
#
_entry.id   0605c14f6fc99e9890443a629e115a27
#
_cell.length_a   1.000
_cell.length_b   1.000
_cell.length_c   1.000
_cell.angle_alpha   90.00
_cell.angle_beta   90.00
_cell.angle_gamma   90.00
#
_symmetry.space_group_name_H-M   'P 1'
#
loop_
_entity.id
_entity.type
_entity.pdbx_description
1 polymer ?
#
loop_
_entity_poly.entity_id
_entity_poly.type
_entity_poly.pdbx_seq_one_letter_code
_entity_poly.pdbx_strand_id
1 'polypeptide(L)'
;MKLKTVLLASAAAGLLSTSAIADNHAAALEPCENCADSITAVSWGGAYQASQIKAYAEPYAAATGVEFIWDESANESVAKLRAQNEANNITWDLVDVEGPDAVRLCDEGLAMEVNPDEILAAAPDGTPAGEDFGDSLISECFIPQIVFSTTFGYRNDIAAWNGAVPDSVCDIFDLEAFPGKRALEKRPKKNIEWALLCDGVSPDELYSVMETPEGIDRALAKLDTIKSETIWWSAGADTPQLLADGEVAIGSTYNGRLFALIEEQKQPVSMLWDNQVFDFDGWVIPTGIPEDRLNRVKHFLKFATDTQRLADQAKYISYGPARASSAPLVGQHAELGIDMAPHMPTDPANMGNIIVNNIEWWSAYSDDVDAQFQAWLAQ
;
A
#
# COMPACT_ATOMS: atom_id res chain seq x y z
N MET A 1 -80.97 21.27 20.41
CA MET A 1 -79.85 21.06 21.33
C MET A 1 -79.28 19.70 21.02
N LYS A 2 -78.15 19.65 20.24
CA LYS A 2 -77.46 18.42 19.85
C LYS A 2 -75.99 18.56 20.23
N LEU A 3 -75.55 17.75 21.15
CA LEU A 3 -74.18 17.60 21.61
C LEU A 3 -73.31 17.02 20.49
N LYS A 4 -72.19 17.66 20.13
CA LYS A 4 -71.19 17.15 19.22
C LYS A 4 -70.04 16.59 20.06
N THR A 5 -69.84 15.31 19.93
CA THR A 5 -68.73 14.56 20.50
C THR A 5 -67.49 14.84 19.67
N VAL A 6 -66.40 15.33 20.28
CA VAL A 6 -65.10 15.50 19.65
C VAL A 6 -64.27 14.26 19.94
N LEU A 7 -63.89 13.52 18.89
CA LEU A 7 -62.93 12.43 18.96
C LEU A 7 -61.51 13.02 18.90
N LEU A 8 -60.72 12.84 19.95
CA LEU A 8 -59.28 13.03 19.94
C LEU A 8 -58.61 11.81 19.31
N ALA A 9 -57.98 12.01 18.17
CA ALA A 9 -57.10 11.04 17.58
C ALA A 9 -55.67 11.23 18.16
N SER A 10 -55.21 10.26 18.94
CA SER A 10 -53.84 10.18 19.44
C SER A 10 -52.94 9.66 18.32
N ALA A 11 -52.06 10.53 17.78
CA ALA A 11 -51.01 10.12 16.89
C ALA A 11 -49.86 9.51 17.71
N ALA A 12 -49.70 8.20 17.64
CA ALA A 12 -48.51 7.52 18.16
C ALA A 12 -47.35 7.78 17.16
N ALA A 13 -46.40 8.62 17.55
CA ALA A 13 -45.11 8.76 16.86
C ALA A 13 -44.30 7.50 17.12
N GLY A 14 -44.21 6.63 16.13
CA GLY A 14 -43.29 5.51 16.12
C GLY A 14 -41.85 6.06 15.95
N LEU A 15 -41.07 5.98 17.00
CA LEU A 15 -39.62 6.13 16.95
C LEU A 15 -39.08 4.94 16.15
N LEU A 16 -38.78 5.16 14.88
CA LEU A 16 -37.92 4.28 14.11
C LEU A 16 -36.49 4.40 14.70
N SER A 17 -36.16 3.51 15.60
CA SER A 17 -34.77 3.25 15.97
C SER A 17 -34.09 2.65 14.73
N THR A 18 -33.32 3.45 14.01
CA THR A 18 -32.31 2.96 13.08
C THR A 18 -31.27 2.22 13.93
N SER A 19 -31.42 0.91 14.05
CA SER A 19 -30.35 0.05 14.50
C SER A 19 -29.22 0.25 13.50
N ALA A 20 -28.12 0.88 13.92
CA ALA A 20 -26.86 0.74 13.24
C ALA A 20 -26.61 -0.78 13.15
N ILE A 21 -26.58 -1.30 11.95
CA ILE A 21 -26.11 -2.66 11.69
C ILE A 21 -24.62 -2.60 12.04
N ALA A 22 -24.29 -2.91 13.28
CA ALA A 22 -22.93 -3.23 13.64
C ALA A 22 -22.57 -4.47 12.80
N ASP A 23 -21.53 -4.34 11.99
CA ASP A 23 -20.96 -5.40 11.18
C ASP A 23 -20.62 -6.59 12.10
N ASN A 24 -21.53 -7.56 12.15
CA ASN A 24 -21.43 -8.74 13.02
C ASN A 24 -20.61 -9.85 12.32
N HIS A 25 -19.51 -9.51 11.63
CA HIS A 25 -18.58 -10.48 11.04
C HIS A 25 -17.40 -10.83 11.96
N ALA A 26 -17.43 -10.42 13.23
CA ALA A 26 -16.52 -10.98 14.21
C ALA A 26 -17.09 -12.34 14.67
N ALA A 27 -16.73 -13.40 13.95
CA ALA A 27 -16.69 -14.70 14.62
C ALA A 27 -15.92 -14.49 15.93
N ALA A 28 -16.48 -14.94 17.06
CA ALA A 28 -15.81 -14.77 18.34
C ALA A 28 -14.39 -15.33 18.20
N LEU A 29 -13.39 -14.47 18.35
CA LEU A 29 -12.00 -14.89 18.29
C LEU A 29 -11.79 -15.95 19.38
N GLU A 30 -11.19 -17.08 19.02
CA GLU A 30 -10.78 -18.07 19.99
C GLU A 30 -9.77 -17.43 20.96
N PRO A 31 -9.79 -17.79 22.25
CA PRO A 31 -8.82 -17.26 23.19
C PRO A 31 -7.39 -17.59 22.77
N CYS A 32 -6.52 -16.60 22.81
CA CYS A 32 -5.10 -16.82 22.53
C CYS A 32 -4.40 -17.31 23.80
N GLU A 33 -3.97 -18.56 23.82
CA GLU A 33 -3.26 -19.15 24.94
C GLU A 33 -1.76 -18.80 24.87
N ASN A 34 -1.15 -18.48 26.01
CA ASN A 34 0.28 -18.13 26.13
C ASN A 34 0.71 -17.06 25.11
N CYS A 35 -0.02 -15.96 25.08
CA CYS A 35 0.19 -14.86 24.14
C CYS A 35 0.61 -13.58 24.87
N ALA A 36 1.53 -12.82 24.28
CA ALA A 36 1.89 -11.47 24.77
C ALA A 36 0.67 -10.53 24.73
N ASP A 37 0.72 -9.48 25.58
CA ASP A 37 -0.34 -8.48 25.68
C ASP A 37 -0.18 -7.31 24.68
N SER A 38 0.90 -7.31 23.89
CA SER A 38 1.18 -6.28 22.90
C SER A 38 1.71 -6.86 21.61
N ILE A 39 1.60 -6.09 20.52
CA ILE A 39 2.26 -6.31 19.22
C ILE A 39 3.01 -5.04 18.86
N THR A 40 4.30 -5.15 18.60
CA THR A 40 5.08 -4.08 17.97
C THR A 40 5.03 -4.28 16.46
N ALA A 41 4.23 -3.46 15.80
CA ALA A 41 4.00 -3.50 14.36
C ALA A 41 4.74 -2.37 13.65
N VAL A 42 5.46 -2.71 12.60
CA VAL A 42 6.15 -1.74 11.73
C VAL A 42 5.31 -1.47 10.51
N SER A 43 5.18 -0.20 10.11
CA SER A 43 4.39 0.20 8.95
C SER A 43 5.00 1.44 8.25
N TRP A 44 4.35 1.85 7.16
CA TRP A 44 4.78 2.96 6.29
C TRP A 44 4.22 4.34 6.71
N GLY A 45 3.57 4.44 7.86
CA GLY A 45 2.96 5.68 8.34
C GLY A 45 1.84 6.25 7.45
N GLY A 46 1.32 7.41 7.85
CA GLY A 46 0.33 8.16 7.10
C GLY A 46 -0.98 7.41 6.83
N ALA A 47 -1.60 7.66 5.67
CA ALA A 47 -2.89 7.07 5.30
C ALA A 47 -2.88 5.54 5.25
N TYR A 48 -1.76 4.92 4.87
CA TYR A 48 -1.64 3.47 4.83
C TYR A 48 -1.72 2.85 6.23
N GLN A 49 -0.89 3.30 7.16
CA GLN A 49 -0.94 2.84 8.55
C GLN A 49 -2.32 3.12 9.19
N ALA A 50 -2.90 4.28 8.90
CA ALA A 50 -4.24 4.61 9.38
C ALA A 50 -5.30 3.61 8.88
N SER A 51 -5.19 3.12 7.64
CA SER A 51 -6.08 2.08 7.11
C SER A 51 -5.91 0.74 7.82
N GLN A 52 -4.68 0.35 8.15
CA GLN A 52 -4.37 -0.87 8.92
C GLN A 52 -4.90 -0.77 10.34
N ILE A 53 -4.74 0.38 10.99
CA ILE A 53 -5.29 0.62 12.33
C ILE A 53 -6.79 0.42 12.32
N LYS A 54 -7.51 1.05 11.38
CA LYS A 54 -8.98 0.98 11.30
C LYS A 54 -9.49 -0.42 10.91
N ALA A 55 -8.84 -1.07 9.94
CA ALA A 55 -9.30 -2.35 9.42
C ALA A 55 -8.94 -3.55 10.31
N TYR A 56 -7.79 -3.50 10.98
CA TYR A 56 -7.21 -4.64 11.68
C TYR A 56 -6.96 -4.38 13.15
N ALA A 57 -6.15 -3.37 13.50
CA ALA A 57 -5.64 -3.21 14.87
C ALA A 57 -6.75 -2.83 15.86
N GLU A 58 -7.57 -1.83 15.55
CA GLU A 58 -8.69 -1.41 16.41
C GLU A 58 -9.72 -2.53 16.64
N PRO A 59 -10.24 -3.23 15.60
CA PRO A 59 -11.16 -4.32 15.82
C PRO A 59 -10.54 -5.48 16.60
N TYR A 60 -9.27 -5.81 16.36
CA TYR A 60 -8.59 -6.85 17.09
C TYR A 60 -8.33 -6.46 18.55
N ALA A 61 -7.86 -5.24 18.81
CA ALA A 61 -7.67 -4.71 20.16
C ALA A 61 -8.97 -4.65 20.95
N ALA A 62 -10.07 -4.24 20.31
CA ALA A 62 -11.40 -4.24 20.93
C ALA A 62 -11.87 -5.65 21.34
N ALA A 63 -11.52 -6.67 20.58
CA ALA A 63 -11.89 -8.07 20.86
C ALA A 63 -10.98 -8.74 21.89
N THR A 64 -9.70 -8.36 21.98
CA THR A 64 -8.66 -9.09 22.74
C THR A 64 -8.05 -8.31 23.88
N GLY A 65 -8.12 -6.97 23.86
CA GLY A 65 -7.43 -6.08 24.81
C GLY A 65 -5.94 -5.88 24.50
N VAL A 66 -5.44 -6.36 23.35
CA VAL A 66 -4.02 -6.23 22.94
C VAL A 66 -3.67 -4.78 22.64
N GLU A 67 -2.49 -4.36 23.07
CA GLU A 67 -1.91 -3.06 22.73
C GLU A 67 -1.08 -3.16 21.44
N PHE A 68 -1.29 -2.23 20.48
CA PHE A 68 -0.43 -2.07 19.32
C PHE A 68 0.57 -0.94 19.54
N ILE A 69 1.85 -1.24 19.36
CA ILE A 69 2.95 -0.29 19.39
C ILE A 69 3.42 -0.13 17.96
N TRP A 70 3.27 1.07 17.39
CA TRP A 70 3.59 1.33 15.99
C TRP A 70 4.98 1.94 15.83
N ASP A 71 5.73 1.41 14.85
CA ASP A 71 7.00 1.97 14.35
C ASP A 71 6.81 2.30 12.85
N GLU A 72 7.17 3.52 12.43
CA GLU A 72 6.94 3.99 11.05
C GLU A 72 8.19 3.85 10.16
N SER A 73 9.08 2.93 10.47
CA SER A 73 10.35 2.76 9.77
C SER A 73 10.42 1.55 8.83
N ALA A 74 9.29 1.19 8.20
CA ALA A 74 9.24 0.09 7.24
C ALA A 74 10.24 0.26 6.07
N ASN A 75 10.51 1.49 5.63
CA ASN A 75 11.52 1.81 4.63
C ASN A 75 12.97 1.45 5.02
N GLU A 76 13.22 1.16 6.30
CA GLU A 76 14.52 0.75 6.84
C GLU A 76 14.49 -0.70 7.35
N SER A 77 13.46 -1.46 7.04
CA SER A 77 13.16 -2.78 7.62
C SER A 77 14.34 -3.75 7.53
N VAL A 78 14.95 -3.90 6.35
CA VAL A 78 16.08 -4.80 6.13
C VAL A 78 17.28 -4.43 7.01
N ALA A 79 17.68 -3.15 7.01
CA ALA A 79 18.83 -2.71 7.78
C ALA A 79 18.59 -2.82 9.30
N LYS A 80 17.39 -2.49 9.76
CA LYS A 80 17.03 -2.58 11.18
C LYS A 80 16.88 -4.01 11.67
N LEU A 81 16.30 -4.91 10.87
CA LEU A 81 16.22 -6.34 11.24
C LEU A 81 17.59 -6.99 11.28
N ARG A 82 18.50 -6.67 10.34
CA ARG A 82 19.90 -7.09 10.43
C ARG A 82 20.56 -6.65 11.74
N ALA A 83 20.41 -5.37 12.09
CA ALA A 83 20.99 -4.83 13.33
C ALA A 83 20.37 -5.45 14.59
N GLN A 84 19.06 -5.69 14.62
CA GLN A 84 18.38 -6.36 15.74
C GLN A 84 18.84 -7.81 15.88
N ASN A 85 19.00 -8.53 14.76
CA ASN A 85 19.48 -9.91 14.75
C ASN A 85 20.94 -10.01 15.22
N GLU A 86 21.83 -9.13 14.74
CA GLU A 86 23.24 -9.06 15.19
C GLU A 86 23.33 -8.76 16.70
N ALA A 87 22.44 -7.94 17.21
CA ALA A 87 22.35 -7.62 18.64
C ALA A 87 21.70 -8.74 19.49
N ASN A 88 21.17 -9.80 18.87
CA ASN A 88 20.30 -10.80 19.52
C ASN A 88 19.17 -10.17 20.34
N ASN A 89 18.59 -9.08 19.83
CA ASN A 89 17.53 -8.33 20.50
C ASN A 89 16.47 -7.91 19.49
N ILE A 90 15.53 -8.81 19.20
CA ILE A 90 14.43 -8.57 18.29
C ILE A 90 13.31 -7.83 19.03
N THR A 91 13.09 -6.59 18.67
CA THR A 91 12.09 -5.70 19.28
C THR A 91 10.79 -5.61 18.49
N TRP A 92 10.80 -5.93 17.21
CA TRP A 92 9.65 -5.95 16.34
C TRP A 92 8.96 -7.32 16.31
N ASP A 93 7.65 -7.33 16.14
CA ASP A 93 6.85 -8.55 16.07
C ASP A 93 6.33 -8.84 14.68
N LEU A 94 5.94 -7.79 13.96
CA LEU A 94 5.33 -7.87 12.65
C LEU A 94 5.81 -6.68 11.81
N VAL A 95 6.30 -6.93 10.62
CA VAL A 95 6.96 -5.88 9.81
C VAL A 95 6.36 -5.85 8.41
N ASP A 96 5.79 -4.69 8.04
CA ASP A 96 5.40 -4.41 6.65
C ASP A 96 6.63 -4.29 5.77
N VAL A 97 6.58 -4.92 4.61
CA VAL A 97 7.64 -4.91 3.61
C VAL A 97 7.05 -4.97 2.19
N GLU A 98 7.74 -4.32 1.25
CA GLU A 98 7.51 -4.55 -0.18
C GLU A 98 8.11 -5.91 -0.60
N GLY A 99 7.62 -6.47 -1.72
CA GLY A 99 8.01 -7.80 -2.19
C GLY A 99 9.51 -8.10 -2.23
N PRO A 100 10.37 -7.25 -2.84
CA PRO A 100 11.81 -7.50 -2.89
C PRO A 100 12.48 -7.60 -1.51
N ASP A 101 12.05 -6.77 -0.56
CA ASP A 101 12.58 -6.80 0.80
C ASP A 101 12.11 -8.05 1.56
N ALA A 102 10.89 -8.54 1.30
CA ALA A 102 10.40 -9.79 1.85
C ALA A 102 11.24 -11.00 1.41
N VAL A 103 11.53 -11.10 0.10
CA VAL A 103 12.39 -12.16 -0.45
C VAL A 103 13.77 -12.08 0.19
N ARG A 104 14.36 -10.90 0.24
CA ARG A 104 15.68 -10.65 0.81
C ARG A 104 15.78 -11.03 2.29
N LEU A 105 14.79 -10.63 3.10
CA LEU A 105 14.74 -11.00 4.52
C LEU A 105 14.57 -12.51 4.73
N CYS A 106 13.85 -13.16 3.84
CA CYS A 106 13.69 -14.61 3.83
C CYS A 106 15.02 -15.30 3.53
N ASP A 107 15.70 -14.92 2.44
CA ASP A 107 16.98 -15.49 2.01
C ASP A 107 18.10 -15.31 3.05
N GLU A 108 18.07 -14.20 3.77
CA GLU A 108 19.00 -13.91 4.87
C GLU A 108 18.66 -14.62 6.19
N GLY A 109 17.51 -15.32 6.25
CA GLY A 109 17.03 -15.98 7.47
C GLY A 109 16.59 -15.02 8.56
N LEU A 110 16.28 -13.77 8.22
CA LEU A 110 15.81 -12.71 9.13
C LEU A 110 14.29 -12.72 9.30
N ALA A 111 13.56 -13.30 8.36
CA ALA A 111 12.12 -13.55 8.42
C ALA A 111 11.85 -15.05 8.56
N MET A 112 10.77 -15.39 9.25
CA MET A 112 10.33 -16.77 9.44
C MET A 112 9.58 -17.28 8.21
N GLU A 113 9.87 -18.51 7.80
CA GLU A 113 9.01 -19.27 6.89
C GLU A 113 7.64 -19.49 7.53
N VAL A 114 6.59 -19.29 6.77
CA VAL A 114 5.21 -19.47 7.20
C VAL A 114 4.47 -20.47 6.30
N ASN A 115 3.76 -21.40 6.90
CA ASN A 115 2.78 -22.18 6.17
C ASN A 115 1.44 -21.42 6.18
N PRO A 116 0.98 -20.87 5.04
CA PRO A 116 -0.23 -20.05 5.00
C PRO A 116 -1.46 -20.81 5.50
N ASP A 117 -1.60 -22.10 5.23
CA ASP A 117 -2.76 -22.89 5.63
C ASP A 117 -2.82 -23.18 7.15
N GLU A 118 -1.70 -23.04 7.86
CA GLU A 118 -1.63 -23.19 9.31
C GLU A 118 -1.87 -21.88 10.05
N ILE A 119 -1.44 -20.76 9.48
CA ILE A 119 -1.36 -19.46 10.17
C ILE A 119 -2.48 -18.54 9.76
N LEU A 120 -2.87 -18.55 8.46
CA LEU A 120 -3.84 -17.63 7.90
C LEU A 120 -5.26 -18.23 7.91
N ALA A 121 -6.27 -17.38 7.75
CA ALA A 121 -7.65 -17.84 7.67
C ALA A 121 -7.94 -18.49 6.32
N ALA A 122 -8.63 -19.62 6.29
CA ALA A 122 -9.20 -20.16 5.06
C ALA A 122 -10.31 -19.24 4.53
N ALA A 123 -10.61 -19.31 3.22
CA ALA A 123 -11.75 -18.58 2.64
C ALA A 123 -13.08 -19.09 3.21
N PRO A 124 -14.16 -18.30 3.14
CA PRO A 124 -15.47 -18.68 3.70
C PRO A 124 -16.08 -19.95 3.08
N ASP A 125 -15.71 -20.30 1.86
CA ASP A 125 -16.13 -21.53 1.19
C ASP A 125 -15.26 -22.74 1.52
N GLY A 126 -14.23 -22.56 2.35
CA GLY A 126 -13.28 -23.58 2.79
C GLY A 126 -12.03 -23.71 1.92
N THR A 127 -11.85 -22.87 0.91
CA THR A 127 -10.60 -22.84 0.12
C THR A 127 -9.42 -22.52 1.06
N PRO A 128 -8.34 -23.33 1.03
CA PRO A 128 -7.15 -23.07 1.84
C PRO A 128 -6.53 -21.70 1.56
N ALA A 129 -5.88 -21.11 2.56
CA ALA A 129 -5.27 -19.79 2.42
C ALA A 129 -4.22 -19.77 1.30
N GLY A 130 -3.38 -20.80 1.21
CA GLY A 130 -2.37 -20.92 0.16
C GLY A 130 -2.93 -20.87 -1.25
N GLU A 131 -4.10 -21.47 -1.48
CA GLU A 131 -4.79 -21.43 -2.77
C GLU A 131 -5.45 -20.06 -3.03
N ASP A 132 -6.08 -19.48 -2.01
CA ASP A 132 -6.85 -18.24 -2.13
C ASP A 132 -5.96 -16.98 -2.27
N PHE A 133 -4.76 -17.00 -1.68
CA PHE A 133 -3.74 -15.97 -1.92
C PHE A 133 -2.96 -16.19 -3.23
N GLY A 134 -2.77 -17.44 -3.65
CA GLY A 134 -2.15 -17.79 -4.93
C GLY A 134 -0.82 -17.09 -5.20
N ASP A 135 -0.71 -16.43 -6.35
CA ASP A 135 0.53 -15.75 -6.81
C ASP A 135 0.93 -14.55 -5.93
N SER A 136 0.08 -14.10 -5.00
CA SER A 136 0.45 -13.08 -4.03
C SER A 136 1.43 -13.59 -2.97
N LEU A 137 1.55 -14.91 -2.78
CA LEU A 137 2.53 -15.56 -1.90
C LEU A 137 3.90 -15.60 -2.59
N ILE A 138 4.55 -14.46 -2.69
CA ILE A 138 5.79 -14.25 -3.44
C ILE A 138 7.05 -14.86 -2.82
N SER A 139 7.00 -15.24 -1.54
CA SER A 139 8.04 -16.00 -0.86
C SER A 139 7.46 -16.79 0.31
N GLU A 140 8.21 -17.78 0.81
CA GLU A 140 7.82 -18.61 1.95
C GLU A 140 7.73 -17.83 3.28
N CYS A 141 8.27 -16.62 3.34
CA CYS A 141 8.24 -15.76 4.52
C CYS A 141 7.22 -14.63 4.43
N PHE A 142 6.56 -14.46 3.28
CA PHE A 142 5.71 -13.31 3.01
C PHE A 142 4.23 -13.60 3.27
N ILE A 143 3.58 -12.71 3.99
CA ILE A 143 2.15 -12.76 4.27
C ILE A 143 1.51 -11.59 3.53
N PRO A 144 0.89 -11.81 2.37
CA PRO A 144 0.38 -10.75 1.52
C PRO A 144 -0.78 -10.00 2.18
N GLN A 145 -0.82 -8.69 1.99
CA GLN A 145 -1.88 -7.83 2.50
C GLN A 145 -2.58 -7.10 1.36
N ILE A 146 -1.84 -6.32 0.59
CA ILE A 146 -2.38 -5.49 -0.48
C ILE A 146 -1.63 -5.63 -1.80
N VAL A 147 -2.34 -5.29 -2.86
CA VAL A 147 -1.79 -4.91 -4.17
C VAL A 147 -1.90 -3.39 -4.28
N PHE A 148 -0.79 -2.73 -4.53
CA PHE A 148 -0.76 -1.29 -4.73
C PHE A 148 -0.03 -0.93 -6.03
N SER A 149 -0.10 0.31 -6.43
CA SER A 149 0.74 0.82 -7.50
C SER A 149 1.41 2.13 -7.13
N THR A 150 2.62 2.31 -7.65
CA THR A 150 3.26 3.61 -7.72
C THR A 150 2.92 4.23 -9.05
N THR A 151 2.41 5.46 -9.02
CA THR A 151 2.00 6.18 -10.21
C THR A 151 2.22 7.68 -10.00
N PHE A 152 1.70 8.52 -10.89
CA PHE A 152 1.86 9.96 -10.83
C PHE A 152 0.56 10.68 -10.54
N GLY A 153 0.63 11.66 -9.63
CA GLY A 153 -0.36 12.71 -9.51
C GLY A 153 0.10 13.96 -10.26
N TYR A 154 -0.81 14.65 -10.89
CA TYR A 154 -0.54 15.94 -11.52
C TYR A 154 -1.62 16.96 -11.18
N ARG A 155 -1.22 18.22 -11.03
CA ARG A 155 -2.16 19.31 -10.82
C ARG A 155 -2.91 19.61 -12.12
N ASN A 156 -4.23 19.71 -12.03
CA ASN A 156 -5.09 19.99 -13.18
C ASN A 156 -5.45 21.49 -13.33
N ASP A 157 -4.87 22.35 -12.49
CA ASP A 157 -5.09 23.81 -12.47
C ASP A 157 -3.87 24.62 -12.94
N ILE A 158 -2.88 24.01 -13.61
CA ILE A 158 -1.68 24.69 -14.11
C ILE A 158 -2.02 25.48 -15.38
N ALA A 159 -2.14 26.79 -15.23
CA ALA A 159 -2.47 27.67 -16.35
C ALA A 159 -1.45 27.64 -17.51
N ALA A 160 -0.16 27.40 -17.21
CA ALA A 160 0.90 27.33 -18.21
C ALA A 160 0.75 26.15 -19.20
N TRP A 161 -0.02 25.12 -18.84
CA TRP A 161 -0.27 23.97 -19.72
C TRP A 161 -1.35 24.23 -20.78
N ASN A 162 -2.01 25.39 -20.75
CA ASN A 162 -3.02 25.80 -21.74
C ASN A 162 -4.15 24.77 -21.93
N GLY A 163 -4.49 24.03 -20.89
CA GLY A 163 -5.53 22.98 -20.90
C GLY A 163 -5.04 21.62 -21.40
N ALA A 164 -3.76 21.44 -21.69
CA ALA A 164 -3.18 20.12 -21.87
C ALA A 164 -3.16 19.37 -20.53
N VAL A 165 -3.24 18.03 -20.61
CA VAL A 165 -3.12 17.16 -19.44
C VAL A 165 -2.15 16.02 -19.77
N PRO A 166 -1.28 15.62 -18.81
CA PRO A 166 -0.45 14.45 -18.99
C PRO A 166 -1.31 13.20 -19.22
N ASP A 167 -1.02 12.44 -20.25
CA ASP A 167 -1.68 11.17 -20.56
C ASP A 167 -0.70 9.98 -20.69
N SER A 168 0.59 10.28 -20.70
CA SER A 168 1.68 9.31 -20.68
C SER A 168 2.63 9.53 -19.53
N VAL A 169 3.18 8.44 -18.97
CA VAL A 169 4.26 8.54 -17.97
C VAL A 169 5.46 9.32 -18.52
N CYS A 170 5.67 9.31 -19.85
CA CYS A 170 6.78 10.02 -20.46
C CYS A 170 6.62 11.54 -20.49
N ASP A 171 5.41 12.07 -20.28
CA ASP A 171 5.15 13.51 -20.16
C ASP A 171 5.86 14.13 -18.94
N ILE A 172 6.25 13.30 -17.98
CA ILE A 172 7.03 13.75 -16.82
C ILE A 172 8.39 14.31 -17.25
N PHE A 173 8.97 13.77 -18.32
CA PHE A 173 10.27 14.20 -18.87
C PHE A 173 10.13 15.39 -19.83
N ASP A 174 8.92 15.77 -20.23
CA ASP A 174 8.67 16.91 -21.11
C ASP A 174 8.43 18.19 -20.30
N LEU A 175 9.53 18.91 -20.00
CA LEU A 175 9.48 20.18 -19.29
C LEU A 175 8.98 21.35 -20.17
N GLU A 176 8.93 21.18 -21.49
CA GLU A 176 8.43 22.19 -22.43
C GLU A 176 6.90 22.16 -22.50
N ALA A 177 6.31 20.98 -22.73
CA ALA A 177 4.87 20.80 -22.76
C ALA A 177 4.21 20.94 -21.37
N PHE A 178 4.88 20.42 -20.35
CA PHE A 178 4.40 20.41 -18.97
C PHE A 178 5.40 21.10 -18.03
N PRO A 179 5.57 22.43 -18.09
CA PRO A 179 6.47 23.17 -17.21
C PRO A 179 6.03 23.08 -15.75
N GLY A 180 7.02 23.06 -14.84
CA GLY A 180 6.84 22.97 -13.40
C GLY A 180 7.75 21.92 -12.78
N LYS A 181 7.90 21.97 -11.47
CA LYS A 181 8.73 21.01 -10.73
C LYS A 181 8.09 19.62 -10.69
N ARG A 182 8.96 18.61 -10.54
CA ARG A 182 8.61 17.21 -10.32
C ARG A 182 8.86 16.83 -8.88
N ALA A 183 8.19 15.76 -8.43
CA ALA A 183 8.53 15.06 -7.21
C ALA A 183 8.76 13.57 -7.54
N LEU A 184 9.94 13.04 -7.25
CA LEU A 184 10.28 11.63 -7.45
C LEU A 184 10.85 11.03 -6.18
N GLU A 185 10.69 9.73 -6.00
CA GLU A 185 11.26 9.03 -4.85
C GLU A 185 12.79 9.04 -4.91
N LYS A 186 13.45 9.24 -3.77
CA LYS A 186 14.91 9.22 -3.63
C LYS A 186 15.47 7.79 -3.59
N ARG A 187 14.91 6.92 -4.41
CA ARG A 187 15.33 5.53 -4.63
C ARG A 187 15.30 5.19 -6.12
N PRO A 188 16.11 4.25 -6.60
CA PRO A 188 16.16 3.90 -8.02
C PRO A 188 14.91 3.16 -8.50
N LYS A 189 14.33 2.28 -7.68
CA LYS A 189 13.17 1.46 -8.01
C LYS A 189 12.01 2.32 -8.52
N LYS A 190 11.41 1.93 -9.62
CA LYS A 190 10.36 2.64 -10.36
C LYS A 190 10.90 3.80 -11.22
N ASN A 191 11.82 4.61 -10.72
CA ASN A 191 12.43 5.71 -11.49
C ASN A 191 13.27 5.21 -12.67
N ILE A 192 14.02 4.11 -12.48
CA ILE A 192 14.84 3.50 -13.53
C ILE A 192 13.95 2.91 -14.62
N GLU A 193 12.89 2.18 -14.24
CA GLU A 193 11.93 1.59 -15.18
C GLU A 193 11.27 2.67 -16.04
N TRP A 194 10.74 3.73 -15.44
CA TRP A 194 10.11 4.84 -16.18
C TRP A 194 11.12 5.57 -17.08
N ALA A 195 12.34 5.78 -16.59
CA ALA A 195 13.38 6.44 -17.39
C ALA A 195 13.73 5.62 -18.62
N LEU A 196 13.92 4.31 -18.50
CA LEU A 196 14.21 3.43 -19.62
C LEU A 196 13.04 3.34 -20.60
N LEU A 197 11.81 3.18 -20.09
CA LEU A 197 10.60 3.17 -20.89
C LEU A 197 10.53 4.45 -21.76
N CYS A 198 10.74 5.60 -21.14
CA CYS A 198 10.68 6.90 -21.82
C CYS A 198 11.92 7.24 -22.62
N ASP A 199 12.94 6.40 -22.57
CA ASP A 199 14.08 6.41 -23.49
C ASP A 199 13.94 5.37 -24.62
N GLY A 200 12.76 4.72 -24.72
CA GLY A 200 12.37 3.85 -25.82
C GLY A 200 12.68 2.36 -25.61
N VAL A 201 12.93 1.92 -24.38
CA VAL A 201 13.00 0.50 -24.04
C VAL A 201 11.58 -0.04 -23.91
N SER A 202 11.30 -1.20 -24.51
CA SER A 202 9.98 -1.83 -24.38
C SER A 202 9.78 -2.38 -22.94
N PRO A 203 8.53 -2.45 -22.44
CA PRO A 203 8.26 -3.00 -21.10
C PRO A 203 8.86 -4.39 -20.88
N ASP A 204 8.82 -5.26 -21.89
CA ASP A 204 9.33 -6.64 -21.82
C ASP A 204 10.88 -6.71 -21.74
N GLU A 205 11.57 -5.66 -22.14
CA GLU A 205 13.04 -5.60 -22.15
C GLU A 205 13.62 -4.83 -20.95
N LEU A 206 12.80 -4.16 -20.13
CA LEU A 206 13.28 -3.28 -19.06
C LEU A 206 14.32 -3.96 -18.19
N TYR A 207 14.00 -5.09 -17.59
CA TYR A 207 14.89 -5.76 -16.63
C TYR A 207 16.12 -6.38 -17.30
N SER A 208 16.02 -6.86 -18.55
CA SER A 208 17.18 -7.33 -19.28
C SER A 208 18.17 -6.20 -19.64
N VAL A 209 17.66 -5.00 -19.88
CA VAL A 209 18.50 -3.80 -20.06
C VAL A 209 19.11 -3.37 -18.73
N MET A 210 18.34 -3.41 -17.65
CA MET A 210 18.79 -3.06 -16.30
C MET A 210 19.88 -3.99 -15.75
N GLU A 211 20.00 -5.22 -16.24
CA GLU A 211 21.09 -6.16 -15.87
C GLU A 211 22.47 -5.69 -16.35
N THR A 212 22.52 -4.68 -17.21
CA THR A 212 23.78 -4.17 -17.74
C THR A 212 24.14 -2.82 -17.11
N PRO A 213 25.43 -2.54 -16.84
CA PRO A 213 25.86 -1.23 -16.36
C PRO A 213 25.43 -0.09 -17.29
N GLU A 214 25.50 -0.33 -18.60
CA GLU A 214 25.09 0.62 -19.63
C GLU A 214 23.60 0.94 -19.58
N GLY A 215 22.76 -0.01 -19.16
CA GLY A 215 21.31 0.18 -18.99
C GLY A 215 21.00 1.11 -17.83
N ILE A 216 21.68 0.93 -16.69
CA ILE A 216 21.53 1.83 -15.54
C ILE A 216 22.04 3.22 -15.90
N ASP A 217 23.21 3.34 -16.52
CA ASP A 217 23.75 4.64 -16.98
C ASP A 217 22.79 5.35 -17.94
N ARG A 218 22.14 4.61 -18.84
CA ARG A 218 21.14 5.12 -19.78
C ARG A 218 19.91 5.68 -19.05
N ALA A 219 19.41 4.97 -18.05
CA ALA A 219 18.31 5.43 -17.20
C ALA A 219 18.67 6.70 -16.44
N LEU A 220 19.84 6.73 -15.82
CA LEU A 220 20.34 7.91 -15.09
C LEU A 220 20.52 9.12 -16.02
N ALA A 221 21.00 8.92 -17.24
CA ALA A 221 21.10 9.98 -18.25
C ALA A 221 19.72 10.53 -18.65
N LYS A 222 18.69 9.69 -18.70
CA LYS A 222 17.31 10.14 -18.92
C LYS A 222 16.78 10.94 -17.73
N LEU A 223 17.05 10.50 -16.50
CA LEU A 223 16.67 11.23 -15.27
C LEU A 223 17.41 12.57 -15.16
N ASP A 224 18.62 12.70 -15.68
CA ASP A 224 19.37 13.98 -15.72
C ASP A 224 18.59 15.08 -16.42
N THR A 225 17.75 14.74 -17.41
CA THR A 225 16.96 15.73 -18.15
C THR A 225 15.97 16.49 -17.29
N ILE A 226 15.60 15.94 -16.13
CA ILE A 226 14.65 16.55 -15.19
C ILE A 226 15.20 16.73 -13.78
N LYS A 227 16.44 16.29 -13.52
CA LYS A 227 17.04 16.24 -12.18
C LYS A 227 17.01 17.58 -11.46
N SER A 228 17.36 18.69 -12.14
CA SER A 228 17.39 20.04 -11.57
C SER A 228 15.99 20.58 -11.21
N GLU A 229 14.95 20.07 -11.85
CA GLU A 229 13.55 20.44 -11.61
C GLU A 229 12.83 19.44 -10.72
N THR A 230 13.54 18.50 -10.11
CA THR A 230 12.97 17.44 -9.30
C THR A 230 13.26 17.64 -7.82
N ILE A 231 12.22 17.56 -6.99
CA ILE A 231 12.29 17.40 -5.54
C ILE A 231 12.32 15.91 -5.25
N TRP A 232 13.42 15.45 -4.63
CA TRP A 232 13.63 14.04 -4.29
C TRP A 232 13.12 13.76 -2.90
N TRP A 233 12.01 13.04 -2.80
CA TRP A 233 11.35 12.76 -1.53
C TRP A 233 11.79 11.41 -0.94
N SER A 234 11.65 11.27 0.39
CA SER A 234 12.00 10.05 1.12
C SER A 234 10.82 9.43 1.87
N ALA A 235 9.78 10.21 2.13
CA ALA A 235 8.56 9.71 2.79
C ALA A 235 7.37 9.77 1.82
N GLY A 236 6.58 8.69 1.75
CA GLY A 236 5.44 8.61 0.82
C GLY A 236 4.37 9.69 1.00
N ALA A 237 4.36 10.40 2.13
CA ALA A 237 3.49 11.54 2.38
C ALA A 237 3.99 12.86 1.77
N ASP A 238 5.25 12.93 1.33
CA ASP A 238 5.85 14.18 0.83
C ASP A 238 5.21 14.64 -0.47
N THR A 239 5.09 13.76 -1.47
CA THR A 239 4.50 14.12 -2.77
C THR A 239 3.06 14.62 -2.68
N PRO A 240 2.13 13.97 -1.95
CA PRO A 240 0.80 14.52 -1.74
C PRO A 240 0.82 15.95 -1.18
N GLN A 241 1.69 16.22 -0.20
CA GLN A 241 1.82 17.56 0.37
C GLN A 241 2.37 18.57 -0.65
N LEU A 242 3.45 18.21 -1.37
CA LEU A 242 4.04 19.07 -2.41
C LEU A 242 3.04 19.40 -3.53
N LEU A 243 2.19 18.45 -3.92
CA LEU A 243 1.10 18.66 -4.87
C LEU A 243 0.02 19.57 -4.27
N ALA A 244 -0.41 19.35 -3.02
CA ALA A 244 -1.41 20.18 -2.35
C ALA A 244 -0.96 21.65 -2.26
N ASP A 245 0.29 21.87 -1.88
CA ASP A 245 0.88 23.20 -1.73
C ASP A 245 1.21 23.88 -3.08
N GLY A 246 1.15 23.12 -4.20
CA GLY A 246 1.49 23.62 -5.53
C GLY A 246 2.99 23.83 -5.74
N GLU A 247 3.84 23.21 -4.92
CA GLU A 247 5.30 23.28 -5.06
C GLU A 247 5.78 22.43 -6.23
N VAL A 248 5.04 21.38 -6.60
CA VAL A 248 5.29 20.55 -7.76
C VAL A 248 4.05 20.47 -8.66
N ALA A 249 4.30 20.31 -9.95
CA ALA A 249 3.25 20.16 -10.94
C ALA A 249 2.86 18.69 -11.16
N ILE A 250 3.84 17.79 -11.13
CA ILE A 250 3.69 16.35 -11.31
C ILE A 250 4.57 15.65 -10.26
N GLY A 251 4.06 14.59 -9.64
CA GLY A 251 4.87 13.84 -8.69
C GLY A 251 4.47 12.38 -8.59
N SER A 252 5.47 11.50 -8.47
CA SER A 252 5.24 10.09 -8.21
C SER A 252 4.91 9.86 -6.74
N THR A 253 3.95 8.97 -6.48
CA THR A 253 3.67 8.41 -5.17
C THR A 253 2.71 7.21 -5.32
N TYR A 254 2.26 6.66 -4.22
CA TYR A 254 1.36 5.51 -4.18
C TYR A 254 -0.09 5.92 -4.47
N ASN A 255 -0.80 5.11 -5.27
CA ASN A 255 -2.17 5.41 -5.70
C ASN A 255 -3.14 5.69 -4.55
N GLY A 256 -3.02 4.98 -3.42
CA GLY A 256 -3.87 5.23 -2.24
C GLY A 256 -3.64 6.59 -1.59
N ARG A 257 -2.42 7.12 -1.63
CA ARG A 257 -2.11 8.47 -1.12
C ARG A 257 -2.63 9.56 -2.06
N LEU A 258 -2.59 9.31 -3.38
CA LEU A 258 -3.23 10.20 -4.36
C LEU A 258 -4.75 10.17 -4.22
N PHE A 259 -5.34 9.00 -3.98
CA PHE A 259 -6.76 8.89 -3.68
C PHE A 259 -7.16 9.80 -2.50
N ALA A 260 -6.45 9.71 -1.38
CA ALA A 260 -6.73 10.55 -0.22
C ALA A 260 -6.59 12.05 -0.55
N LEU A 261 -5.57 12.43 -1.33
CA LEU A 261 -5.39 13.82 -1.77
C LEU A 261 -6.55 14.31 -2.65
N ILE A 262 -7.02 13.48 -3.58
CA ILE A 262 -8.05 13.83 -4.57
C ILE A 262 -9.45 13.76 -3.93
N GLU A 263 -9.78 12.63 -3.30
CA GLU A 263 -11.15 12.36 -2.87
C GLU A 263 -11.46 12.80 -1.44
N GLU A 264 -10.52 12.73 -0.53
CA GLU A 264 -10.74 13.18 0.85
C GLU A 264 -10.43 14.68 1.01
N GLN A 265 -9.28 15.12 0.50
CA GLN A 265 -8.81 16.49 0.65
C GLN A 265 -9.31 17.42 -0.48
N LYS A 266 -9.92 16.88 -1.55
CA LYS A 266 -10.48 17.61 -2.70
C LYS A 266 -9.49 18.57 -3.35
N GLN A 267 -8.23 18.17 -3.42
CA GLN A 267 -7.21 18.95 -4.10
C GLN A 267 -7.38 18.87 -5.63
N PRO A 268 -7.00 19.94 -6.38
CA PRO A 268 -7.08 19.97 -7.84
C PRO A 268 -5.97 19.13 -8.48
N VAL A 269 -5.98 17.84 -8.22
CA VAL A 269 -5.01 16.84 -8.66
C VAL A 269 -5.74 15.72 -9.37
N SER A 270 -5.15 15.18 -10.42
CA SER A 270 -5.61 13.97 -11.09
C SER A 270 -4.53 12.90 -11.05
N MET A 271 -4.93 11.64 -11.16
CA MET A 271 -4.04 10.50 -11.17
C MET A 271 -3.78 10.04 -12.60
N LEU A 272 -2.52 9.73 -12.92
CA LEU A 272 -2.11 9.17 -14.20
C LEU A 272 -1.89 7.66 -14.02
N TRP A 273 -2.70 6.84 -14.70
CA TRP A 273 -2.62 5.39 -14.60
C TRP A 273 -1.68 4.73 -15.64
N ASP A 274 -1.23 5.50 -16.64
CA ASP A 274 -0.32 4.98 -17.69
C ASP A 274 1.00 4.53 -17.09
N ASN A 275 1.37 3.28 -17.37
CA ASN A 275 2.59 2.63 -16.88
C ASN A 275 2.78 2.74 -15.36
N GLN A 276 1.68 2.62 -14.61
CA GLN A 276 1.75 2.43 -13.17
C GLN A 276 2.58 1.19 -12.83
N VAL A 277 3.37 1.24 -11.77
CA VAL A 277 4.19 0.09 -11.34
C VAL A 277 3.45 -0.65 -10.24
N PHE A 278 3.05 -1.89 -10.54
CA PHE A 278 2.41 -2.81 -9.60
C PHE A 278 3.42 -3.42 -8.64
N ASP A 279 3.04 -3.48 -7.38
CA ASP A 279 3.82 -4.15 -6.35
C ASP A 279 2.89 -4.76 -5.28
N PHE A 280 3.42 -5.68 -4.50
CA PHE A 280 2.78 -6.25 -3.33
C PHE A 280 3.38 -5.67 -2.07
N ASP A 281 2.52 -5.44 -1.07
CA ASP A 281 2.93 -5.14 0.28
C ASP A 281 2.26 -6.13 1.24
N GLY A 282 2.98 -6.46 2.29
CA GLY A 282 2.51 -7.43 3.26
C GLY A 282 3.46 -7.52 4.43
N TRP A 283 3.30 -8.56 5.21
CA TRP A 283 4.02 -8.73 6.46
C TRP A 283 5.06 -9.84 6.38
N VAL A 284 6.12 -9.65 7.16
CA VAL A 284 7.03 -10.72 7.59
C VAL A 284 7.06 -10.79 9.10
N ILE A 285 7.31 -11.99 9.63
CA ILE A 285 7.53 -12.23 11.06
C ILE A 285 9.04 -12.33 11.27
N PRO A 286 9.68 -11.47 12.10
CA PRO A 286 11.11 -11.58 12.36
C PRO A 286 11.48 -12.91 13.00
N THR A 287 12.60 -13.50 12.58
CA THR A 287 13.17 -14.70 13.19
C THR A 287 13.65 -14.39 14.61
N GLY A 288 13.43 -15.31 15.55
CA GLY A 288 13.97 -15.21 16.91
C GLY A 288 13.12 -14.41 17.91
N ILE A 289 11.89 -14.05 17.57
CA ILE A 289 10.95 -13.48 18.55
C ILE A 289 10.54 -14.53 19.59
N PRO A 290 10.27 -14.14 20.87
CA PRO A 290 9.78 -15.04 21.91
C PRO A 290 8.48 -15.74 21.55
N GLU A 291 8.26 -16.94 22.07
CA GLU A 291 7.13 -17.79 21.73
C GLU A 291 5.76 -17.14 22.02
N ASP A 292 5.63 -16.43 23.13
CA ASP A 292 4.40 -15.72 23.51
C ASP A 292 4.07 -14.56 22.53
N ARG A 293 5.09 -13.86 22.05
CA ARG A 293 4.97 -12.83 21.01
C ARG A 293 4.60 -13.46 19.66
N LEU A 294 5.25 -14.57 19.29
CA LEU A 294 4.96 -15.32 18.07
C LEU A 294 3.50 -15.83 18.07
N ASN A 295 3.04 -16.40 19.18
CA ASN A 295 1.67 -16.86 19.31
C ASN A 295 0.67 -15.70 19.14
N ARG A 296 0.98 -14.54 19.69
CA ARG A 296 0.16 -13.33 19.53
C ARG A 296 0.10 -12.89 18.07
N VAL A 297 1.23 -12.85 17.38
CA VAL A 297 1.30 -12.48 15.95
C VAL A 297 0.52 -13.45 15.08
N LYS A 298 0.69 -14.75 15.26
CA LYS A 298 -0.06 -15.77 14.51
C LYS A 298 -1.59 -15.64 14.72
N HIS A 299 -2.00 -15.39 15.95
CA HIS A 299 -3.40 -15.18 16.28
C HIS A 299 -3.96 -13.91 15.62
N PHE A 300 -3.18 -12.82 15.61
CA PHE A 300 -3.52 -11.58 14.90
C PHE A 300 -3.59 -11.79 13.40
N LEU A 301 -2.61 -12.46 12.79
CA LEU A 301 -2.56 -12.71 11.35
C LEU A 301 -3.76 -13.52 10.87
N LYS A 302 -4.16 -14.54 11.63
CA LYS A 302 -5.38 -15.30 11.31
C LYS A 302 -6.62 -14.41 11.28
N PHE A 303 -6.71 -13.42 12.17
CA PHE A 303 -7.79 -12.44 12.17
C PHE A 303 -7.65 -11.43 11.02
N ALA A 304 -6.47 -10.84 10.84
CA ALA A 304 -6.24 -9.77 9.89
C ALA A 304 -6.34 -10.24 8.43
N THR A 305 -5.97 -11.50 8.17
CA THR A 305 -6.01 -12.10 6.83
C THR A 305 -7.36 -12.76 6.50
N ASP A 306 -8.36 -12.66 7.38
CA ASP A 306 -9.73 -13.07 7.05
C ASP A 306 -10.22 -12.33 5.80
N THR A 307 -11.00 -13.03 4.98
CA THR A 307 -11.50 -12.53 3.69
C THR A 307 -12.16 -11.15 3.80
N GLN A 308 -13.01 -10.95 4.80
CA GLN A 308 -13.70 -9.68 5.01
C GLN A 308 -12.72 -8.61 5.53
N ARG A 309 -11.78 -8.97 6.41
CA ARG A 309 -10.84 -8.01 7.00
C ARG A 309 -9.89 -7.41 5.96
N LEU A 310 -9.37 -8.21 5.04
CA LEU A 310 -8.56 -7.69 3.93
C LEU A 310 -9.38 -6.77 3.00
N ALA A 311 -10.65 -7.11 2.74
CA ALA A 311 -11.54 -6.22 2.00
C ALA A 311 -11.87 -4.93 2.78
N ASP A 312 -11.92 -4.99 4.11
CA ASP A 312 -12.23 -3.83 4.95
C ASP A 312 -11.14 -2.75 4.88
N GLN A 313 -9.88 -3.09 4.62
CA GLN A 313 -8.83 -2.09 4.42
C GLN A 313 -9.12 -1.19 3.22
N ALA A 314 -9.67 -1.75 2.15
CA ALA A 314 -10.07 -0.99 0.96
C ALA A 314 -11.19 0.04 1.24
N LYS A 315 -11.87 0.00 2.38
CA LYS A 315 -12.82 1.04 2.82
C LYS A 315 -12.13 2.34 3.25
N TYR A 316 -10.83 2.30 3.50
CA TYR A 316 -10.05 3.43 4.05
C TYR A 316 -8.92 3.88 3.14
N ILE A 317 -8.52 3.07 2.16
CA ILE A 317 -7.46 3.40 1.21
C ILE A 317 -7.67 2.61 -0.08
N SER A 318 -7.35 3.18 -1.24
CA SER A 318 -7.61 2.53 -2.54
C SER A 318 -6.51 1.54 -2.93
N TYR A 319 -6.23 0.57 -2.05
CA TYR A 319 -5.37 -0.58 -2.34
C TYR A 319 -6.20 -1.84 -2.50
N GLY A 320 -5.87 -2.66 -3.48
CA GLY A 320 -6.56 -3.93 -3.70
C GLY A 320 -6.17 -4.95 -2.63
N PRO A 321 -7.11 -5.75 -2.09
CA PRO A 321 -6.73 -6.86 -1.21
C PRO A 321 -5.94 -7.91 -2.00
N ALA A 322 -4.87 -8.43 -1.41
CA ALA A 322 -4.00 -9.43 -2.03
C ALA A 322 -4.58 -10.86 -2.00
N ARG A 323 -5.88 -11.01 -1.80
CA ARG A 323 -6.59 -12.28 -1.64
C ARG A 323 -7.78 -12.35 -2.59
N ALA A 324 -7.91 -13.43 -3.36
CA ALA A 324 -8.94 -13.59 -4.39
C ALA A 324 -10.36 -13.49 -3.83
N SER A 325 -10.64 -14.14 -2.69
CA SER A 325 -11.97 -14.11 -2.07
C SER A 325 -12.34 -12.73 -1.51
N SER A 326 -11.39 -11.85 -1.24
CA SER A 326 -11.62 -10.50 -0.71
C SER A 326 -11.96 -9.48 -1.80
N ALA A 327 -11.43 -9.62 -3.01
CA ALA A 327 -11.60 -8.65 -4.09
C ALA A 327 -13.09 -8.33 -4.41
N PRO A 328 -14.02 -9.31 -4.48
CA PRO A 328 -15.44 -9.04 -4.70
C PRO A 328 -16.15 -8.32 -3.55
N LEU A 329 -15.53 -8.26 -2.36
CA LEU A 329 -16.10 -7.64 -1.15
C LEU A 329 -15.67 -6.18 -0.99
N VAL A 330 -14.80 -5.67 -1.87
CA VAL A 330 -14.46 -4.25 -1.90
C VAL A 330 -15.72 -3.46 -2.22
N GLY A 331 -16.05 -2.53 -1.33
CA GLY A 331 -17.30 -1.76 -1.39
C GLY A 331 -17.04 -0.27 -1.40
N GLN A 332 -17.82 0.46 -0.61
CA GLN A 332 -17.74 1.91 -0.52
C GLN A 332 -16.73 2.37 0.52
N HIS A 333 -16.12 3.54 0.28
CA HIS A 333 -15.31 4.24 1.27
C HIS A 333 -16.13 4.51 2.53
N ALA A 334 -15.56 4.22 3.69
CA ALA A 334 -16.27 4.23 4.98
C ALA A 334 -16.86 5.60 5.35
N GLU A 335 -16.18 6.70 4.99
CA GLU A 335 -16.57 8.06 5.34
C GLU A 335 -17.21 8.82 4.15
N LEU A 336 -16.69 8.61 2.93
CA LEU A 336 -17.15 9.33 1.74
C LEU A 336 -18.35 8.68 1.06
N GLY A 337 -18.58 7.38 1.29
CA GLY A 337 -19.67 6.63 0.65
C GLY A 337 -19.53 6.47 -0.88
N ILE A 338 -18.32 6.70 -1.43
CA ILE A 338 -18.02 6.49 -2.84
C ILE A 338 -17.61 5.05 -3.08
N ASP A 339 -17.89 4.53 -4.27
CA ASP A 339 -17.44 3.21 -4.69
C ASP A 339 -15.91 3.19 -4.83
N MET A 340 -15.25 2.23 -4.18
CA MET A 340 -13.80 2.14 -4.17
C MET A 340 -13.23 1.42 -5.40
N ALA A 341 -14.01 0.58 -6.07
CA ALA A 341 -13.52 -0.21 -7.21
C ALA A 341 -12.84 0.63 -8.30
N PRO A 342 -13.41 1.76 -8.78
CA PRO A 342 -12.77 2.60 -9.81
C PRO A 342 -11.45 3.24 -9.40
N HIS A 343 -11.16 3.28 -8.11
CA HIS A 343 -9.93 3.86 -7.55
C HIS A 343 -8.84 2.82 -7.27
N MET A 344 -9.12 1.54 -7.53
CA MET A 344 -8.16 0.46 -7.34
C MET A 344 -7.17 0.38 -8.52
N PRO A 345 -5.91 0.06 -8.26
CA PRO A 345 -4.94 -0.16 -9.33
C PRO A 345 -5.33 -1.35 -10.21
N THR A 346 -6.08 -2.29 -9.65
CA THR A 346 -6.55 -3.52 -10.30
C THR A 346 -7.89 -3.37 -11.05
N ASP A 347 -8.50 -2.18 -11.05
CA ASP A 347 -9.69 -1.94 -11.87
C ASP A 347 -9.34 -2.07 -13.36
N PRO A 348 -10.12 -2.80 -14.17
CA PRO A 348 -9.84 -2.98 -15.59
C PRO A 348 -9.64 -1.68 -16.38
N ALA A 349 -10.29 -0.58 -15.97
CA ALA A 349 -10.12 0.72 -16.61
C ALA A 349 -8.75 1.34 -16.34
N ASN A 350 -8.08 0.96 -15.24
CA ASN A 350 -6.79 1.47 -14.81
C ASN A 350 -5.62 0.58 -15.29
N MET A 351 -5.91 -0.59 -15.84
CA MET A 351 -4.91 -1.60 -16.24
C MET A 351 -4.48 -1.53 -17.71
N GLY A 352 -4.57 -0.37 -18.35
CA GLY A 352 -4.22 -0.24 -19.78
C GLY A 352 -2.76 -0.61 -20.08
N ASN A 353 -1.83 0.14 -19.53
CA ASN A 353 -0.39 -0.12 -19.54
C ASN A 353 0.09 -0.22 -18.10
N ILE A 354 0.75 -1.32 -17.77
CA ILE A 354 1.30 -1.56 -16.44
C ILE A 354 2.73 -2.06 -16.53
N ILE A 355 3.54 -1.74 -15.53
CA ILE A 355 4.82 -2.38 -15.26
C ILE A 355 4.64 -3.23 -14.01
N VAL A 356 4.89 -4.53 -14.13
CA VAL A 356 4.93 -5.41 -12.96
C VAL A 356 6.34 -5.35 -12.38
N ASN A 357 6.45 -4.98 -11.10
CA ASN A 357 7.74 -4.95 -10.41
C ASN A 357 8.37 -6.35 -10.42
N ASN A 358 9.62 -6.45 -10.92
CA ASN A 358 10.35 -7.71 -10.89
C ASN A 358 11.01 -7.88 -9.50
N ILE A 359 10.32 -8.62 -8.66
CA ILE A 359 10.68 -8.83 -7.26
C ILE A 359 12.04 -9.52 -7.13
N GLU A 360 12.29 -10.56 -7.94
CA GLU A 360 13.56 -11.30 -7.92
C GLU A 360 14.73 -10.42 -8.34
N TRP A 361 14.54 -9.64 -9.40
CA TRP A 361 15.57 -8.72 -9.87
C TRP A 361 15.93 -7.67 -8.80
N TRP A 362 14.93 -7.01 -8.25
CA TRP A 362 15.16 -6.00 -7.22
C TRP A 362 15.70 -6.59 -5.91
N SER A 363 15.30 -7.80 -5.54
CA SER A 363 15.91 -8.52 -4.41
C SER A 363 17.41 -8.73 -4.59
N ALA A 364 17.83 -9.07 -5.81
CA ALA A 364 19.24 -9.38 -6.11
C ALA A 364 20.11 -8.11 -6.31
N TYR A 365 19.59 -7.04 -6.89
CA TYR A 365 20.37 -5.90 -7.38
C TYR A 365 20.15 -4.59 -6.63
N SER A 366 19.22 -4.52 -5.68
CA SER A 366 18.84 -3.27 -5.00
C SER A 366 20.03 -2.50 -4.43
N ASP A 367 20.94 -3.14 -3.72
CA ASP A 367 22.06 -2.47 -3.05
C ASP A 367 23.03 -1.83 -4.05
N ASP A 368 23.33 -2.54 -5.13
CA ASP A 368 24.27 -2.06 -6.16
C ASP A 368 23.67 -0.90 -6.95
N VAL A 369 22.40 -1.01 -7.33
CA VAL A 369 21.70 0.04 -8.08
C VAL A 369 21.43 1.26 -7.22
N ASP A 370 21.08 1.06 -5.93
CA ASP A 370 20.92 2.17 -5.01
C ASP A 370 22.23 2.93 -4.80
N ALA A 371 23.35 2.24 -4.63
CA ALA A 371 24.65 2.87 -4.52
C ALA A 371 25.00 3.73 -5.76
N GLN A 372 24.71 3.23 -6.97
CA GLN A 372 24.91 3.98 -8.22
C GLN A 372 23.98 5.21 -8.29
N PHE A 373 22.70 5.03 -7.94
CA PHE A 373 21.69 6.09 -7.93
C PHE A 373 22.06 7.20 -6.93
N GLN A 374 22.46 6.85 -5.70
CA GLN A 374 22.88 7.85 -4.70
C GLN A 374 24.15 8.58 -5.12
N ALA A 375 25.12 7.88 -5.73
CA ALA A 375 26.32 8.50 -6.27
C ALA A 375 26.00 9.49 -7.41
N TRP A 376 25.07 9.13 -8.29
CA TRP A 376 24.56 10.01 -9.35
C TRP A 376 23.79 11.21 -8.76
N LEU A 377 22.96 10.99 -7.77
CA LEU A 377 22.13 12.04 -7.15
C LEU A 377 23.01 13.10 -6.45
N ALA A 378 24.17 12.71 -5.94
CA ALA A 378 25.11 13.60 -5.25
C ALA A 378 25.95 14.50 -6.20
N GLN A 379 25.93 14.26 -7.51
CA GLN A 379 26.61 15.07 -8.53
C GLN A 379 25.79 16.30 -8.90
#